data_e71201fe20b74d047c41d679783e42f6
#
_entry.id   e71201fe20b74d047c41d679783e42f6
#
_cell.length_a   1.000
_cell.length_b   1.000
_cell.length_c   1.000
_cell.angle_alpha   90.00
_cell.angle_beta   90.00
_cell.angle_gamma   90.00
#
_symmetry.space_group_name_H-M   'P 1'
#
loop_
_entity.id
_entity.type
_entity.pdbx_description
1 polymer ?
#
loop_
_entity_poly.entity_id
_entity_poly.type
_entity_poly.pdbx_seq_one_letter_code
_entity_poly.pdbx_strand_id
1 'polypeptide(L)'
;MYFQNSENEDSNEGRIYIHKRKMLTDSFALSDFDNMNVPEGATIIHCYYESPEKYINGGWINISPTTYLLNKVTNTMLPMIQVQDIPVSPQKHYFSKVKEKKTFTLFFPLLPKSWQTFSMIELINSTDPIMVHDIKRNSSGVYHAKIY
;
A
#
# COMPACT_ATOMS: atom_id res chain seq x y z
N MET A 1 -3.64 -3.28 -4.05
CA MET A 1 -4.72 -2.31 -3.90
C MET A 1 -5.64 -2.33 -5.08
N TYR A 2 -6.91 -2.13 -4.79
CA TYR A 2 -7.94 -2.14 -5.79
C TYR A 2 -8.54 -0.77 -5.96
N PHE A 3 -9.03 -0.49 -7.16
CA PHE A 3 -9.93 0.61 -7.33
C PHE A 3 -10.90 0.27 -8.47
N GLN A 4 -12.07 0.87 -8.39
CA GLN A 4 -13.16 0.52 -9.27
C GLN A 4 -12.97 1.14 -10.65
N ASN A 5 -13.22 0.32 -11.65
CA ASN A 5 -13.33 0.79 -13.02
C ASN A 5 -14.79 1.17 -13.25
N SER A 6 -15.00 2.35 -13.76
CA SER A 6 -16.36 2.87 -13.98
C SER A 6 -17.09 2.21 -15.13
N GLU A 7 -16.40 1.47 -15.97
CA GLU A 7 -17.03 0.86 -17.16
C GLU A 7 -17.86 -0.35 -16.82
N ASN A 8 -17.49 -1.06 -15.78
CA ASN A 8 -18.14 -2.30 -15.43
C ASN A 8 -17.97 -2.57 -13.95
N GLU A 9 -18.87 -2.09 -13.15
CA GLU A 9 -18.75 -2.17 -11.71
C GLU A 9 -18.82 -3.57 -11.14
N ASP A 10 -19.34 -4.53 -11.86
CA ASP A 10 -19.50 -5.87 -11.32
C ASP A 10 -18.23 -6.69 -11.40
N SER A 11 -17.59 -6.63 -12.54
CA SER A 11 -16.43 -7.47 -12.79
C SER A 11 -15.19 -6.63 -13.05
N ASN A 12 -15.40 -5.37 -13.32
CA ASN A 12 -14.32 -4.49 -13.70
C ASN A 12 -13.86 -3.65 -12.53
N GLU A 13 -13.55 -4.32 -11.46
CA GLU A 13 -12.85 -3.69 -10.39
C GLU A 13 -11.45 -3.47 -10.87
N GLY A 14 -11.23 -2.27 -11.33
CA GLY A 14 -9.92 -1.90 -11.81
C GLY A 14 -8.91 -2.06 -10.71
N ARG A 15 -7.72 -2.35 -11.12
CA ARG A 15 -6.61 -2.45 -10.24
C ARG A 15 -5.53 -1.53 -10.67
N ILE A 16 -4.91 -0.96 -9.68
CA ILE A 16 -3.69 -0.22 -9.88
C ILE A 16 -2.55 -1.19 -9.72
N TYR A 17 -1.74 -1.32 -10.75
CA TYR A 17 -0.55 -2.14 -10.66
C TYR A 17 0.60 -1.26 -10.22
N ILE A 18 1.00 -1.44 -8.99
CA ILE A 18 2.03 -0.61 -8.36
C ILE A 18 3.39 -1.29 -8.31
N HIS A 19 3.54 -2.40 -9.00
CA HIS A 19 4.73 -3.22 -8.92
C HIS A 19 6.01 -2.55 -9.42
N LYS A 20 5.90 -1.42 -10.08
CA LYS A 20 7.09 -0.68 -10.54
C LYS A 20 7.31 0.59 -9.75
N ARG A 21 6.66 0.72 -8.61
CA ARG A 21 6.77 1.94 -7.83
C ARG A 21 8.03 1.97 -7.02
N LYS A 22 8.59 3.16 -6.91
CA LYS A 22 9.72 3.40 -6.05
C LYS A 22 9.24 3.88 -4.71
N MET A 23 9.97 3.51 -3.68
CA MET A 23 9.78 4.12 -2.37
C MET A 23 10.25 5.56 -2.42
N LEU A 24 9.47 6.42 -1.82
CA LEU A 24 9.81 7.83 -1.65
C LEU A 24 10.09 8.04 -0.19
N THR A 25 11.36 8.10 0.18
CA THR A 25 11.72 8.15 1.59
C THR A 25 11.59 9.52 2.23
N ASP A 26 11.58 10.58 1.43
CA ASP A 26 11.64 11.95 1.96
C ASP A 26 10.54 12.86 1.45
N SER A 27 9.55 12.32 0.75
CA SER A 27 8.59 13.16 0.05
C SER A 27 7.35 13.50 0.83
N PHE A 28 7.18 12.93 2.02
CA PHE A 28 6.04 13.23 2.87
C PHE A 28 6.46 14.03 4.06
N ALA A 29 5.61 14.96 4.47
CA ALA A 29 5.75 15.59 5.76
C ALA A 29 5.39 14.55 6.82
N LEU A 30 6.33 14.14 7.63
CA LEU A 30 6.07 13.17 8.68
C LEU A 30 5.03 13.67 9.68
N SER A 31 4.88 14.99 9.78
CA SER A 31 3.84 15.59 10.63
C SER A 31 2.43 15.12 10.27
N ASP A 32 2.20 14.71 9.04
CA ASP A 32 0.90 14.18 8.62
C ASP A 32 0.56 12.88 9.36
N PHE A 33 1.56 12.26 9.96
CA PHE A 33 1.42 10.97 10.64
C PHE A 33 1.76 11.04 12.13
N ASP A 34 1.99 12.21 12.68
CA ASP A 34 2.49 12.38 14.05
C ASP A 34 1.59 11.82 15.13
N ASN A 35 0.27 11.85 14.90
CA ASN A 35 -0.69 11.43 15.91
C ASN A 35 -1.16 9.99 15.73
N MET A 36 -0.45 9.23 14.93
CA MET A 36 -0.81 7.86 14.67
C MET A 36 -0.43 6.97 15.84
N ASN A 37 -1.34 6.07 16.17
CA ASN A 37 -1.06 5.05 17.17
C ASN A 37 -0.26 3.93 16.52
N VAL A 38 1.05 3.95 16.71
CA VAL A 38 1.97 3.03 16.06
C VAL A 38 2.27 1.86 16.97
N PRO A 39 2.09 0.61 16.52
CA PRO A 39 2.53 -0.55 17.30
C PRO A 39 4.04 -0.52 17.51
N GLU A 40 4.47 -0.80 18.74
CA GLU A 40 5.88 -0.88 19.05
C GLU A 40 6.53 -2.03 18.29
N GLY A 41 7.72 -1.76 17.73
CA GLY A 41 8.45 -2.78 16.99
C GLY A 41 7.87 -3.15 15.64
N ALA A 42 7.07 -2.27 15.05
CA ALA A 42 6.50 -2.51 13.74
C ALA A 42 7.37 -1.92 12.63
N THR A 43 7.26 -2.54 11.46
CA THR A 43 7.71 -1.92 10.21
C THR A 43 6.53 -1.12 9.67
N ILE A 44 6.76 0.13 9.33
CA ILE A 44 5.71 1.08 8.98
C ILE A 44 5.88 1.54 7.55
N ILE A 45 4.82 1.45 6.76
CA ILE A 45 4.84 1.95 5.39
C ILE A 45 3.73 2.98 5.24
N HIS A 46 4.12 4.23 5.09
CA HIS A 46 3.22 5.33 4.79
C HIS A 46 3.01 5.39 3.28
N CYS A 47 1.76 5.37 2.87
CA CYS A 47 1.40 5.33 1.47
C CYS A 47 0.67 6.60 1.06
N TYR A 48 0.96 7.05 -0.14
CA TYR A 48 0.30 8.19 -0.76
C TYR A 48 -0.30 7.75 -2.09
N TYR A 49 -1.56 8.09 -2.30
CA TYR A 49 -2.27 7.76 -3.52
C TYR A 49 -3.06 8.97 -3.99
N GLU A 50 -3.09 9.17 -5.30
CA GLU A 50 -3.91 10.20 -5.91
C GLU A 50 -4.89 9.52 -6.87
N SER A 51 -6.18 9.81 -6.71
CA SER A 51 -7.21 9.16 -7.52
C SER A 51 -7.01 9.50 -9.00
N PRO A 52 -7.05 8.49 -9.89
CA PRO A 52 -6.72 8.69 -11.30
C PRO A 52 -7.88 9.30 -12.09
N GLU A 53 -7.53 9.93 -13.20
CA GLU A 53 -8.51 10.56 -14.08
C GLU A 53 -9.32 9.55 -14.89
N LYS A 54 -8.81 8.34 -15.06
CA LYS A 54 -9.46 7.34 -15.90
C LYS A 54 -10.74 6.75 -15.32
N TYR A 55 -11.01 6.99 -14.05
CA TYR A 55 -12.23 6.51 -13.41
C TYR A 55 -13.13 7.67 -13.05
N ILE A 56 -14.45 7.47 -13.19
CA ILE A 56 -15.42 8.49 -12.81
C ILE A 56 -15.25 8.83 -11.34
N ASN A 57 -15.12 10.12 -11.05
CA ASN A 57 -14.91 10.64 -9.70
C ASN A 57 -13.69 10.01 -9.00
N GLY A 58 -12.74 9.47 -9.76
CA GLY A 58 -11.53 8.90 -9.19
C GLY A 58 -11.63 7.44 -8.73
N GLY A 59 -12.82 6.84 -8.81
CA GLY A 59 -13.02 5.44 -8.42
C GLY A 59 -12.98 5.22 -6.92
N TRP A 60 -12.41 4.10 -6.50
CA TRP A 60 -12.30 3.73 -5.09
C TRP A 60 -10.98 3.02 -4.80
N ILE A 61 -10.66 2.92 -3.51
CA ILE A 61 -9.45 2.23 -3.06
C ILE A 61 -9.74 1.41 -1.81
N ASN A 62 -9.06 0.31 -1.66
CA ASN A 62 -8.96 -0.45 -0.42
C ASN A 62 -7.65 -1.23 -0.41
N ILE A 63 -7.41 -1.96 0.67
CA ILE A 63 -6.23 -2.83 0.78
C ILE A 63 -6.68 -4.25 1.08
N SER A 64 -6.00 -5.22 0.49
CA SER A 64 -6.25 -6.62 0.78
C SER A 64 -5.75 -6.97 2.18
N PRO A 65 -6.54 -7.75 2.96
CA PRO A 65 -6.07 -8.20 4.27
C PRO A 65 -4.90 -9.16 4.19
N THR A 66 -4.62 -9.72 3.01
CA THR A 66 -3.52 -10.67 2.80
C THR A 66 -2.24 -10.00 2.30
N THR A 67 -2.16 -8.68 2.37
CA THR A 67 -0.94 -7.95 2.02
C THR A 67 0.20 -8.36 2.93
N TYR A 68 1.39 -8.49 2.38
CA TYR A 68 2.56 -8.93 3.14
C TYR A 68 3.84 -8.35 2.56
N LEU A 69 4.90 -8.40 3.37
CA LEU A 69 6.26 -8.11 2.92
C LEU A 69 6.94 -9.42 2.57
N LEU A 70 7.74 -9.41 1.53
CA LEU A 70 8.44 -10.59 1.03
C LEU A 70 9.93 -10.33 0.92
N ASN A 71 10.72 -11.24 1.47
CA ASN A 71 12.13 -11.33 1.15
C ASN A 71 12.28 -12.34 0.02
N LYS A 72 12.62 -11.86 -1.17
CA LYS A 72 12.72 -12.70 -2.36
C LYS A 72 13.89 -13.69 -2.31
N VAL A 73 14.93 -13.33 -1.57
CA VAL A 73 16.13 -14.18 -1.47
C VAL A 73 15.80 -15.45 -0.69
N THR A 74 15.13 -15.31 0.44
CA THR A 74 14.82 -16.44 1.31
C THR A 74 13.39 -16.94 1.15
N ASN A 75 12.58 -16.24 0.37
CA ASN A 75 11.16 -16.54 0.18
C ASN A 75 10.36 -16.56 1.48
N THR A 76 10.72 -15.68 2.41
CA THR A 76 10.01 -15.54 3.68
C THR A 76 9.11 -14.32 3.66
N MET A 77 8.00 -14.40 4.39
CA MET A 77 6.95 -13.40 4.37
C MET A 77 6.67 -12.85 5.76
N LEU A 78 6.26 -11.59 5.81
CA LEU A 78 5.75 -10.94 7.00
C LEU A 78 4.34 -10.43 6.70
N PRO A 79 3.31 -10.99 7.31
CA PRO A 79 1.93 -10.56 7.05
C PRO A 79 1.66 -9.19 7.65
N MET A 80 0.80 -8.43 6.98
CA MET A 80 0.33 -7.14 7.49
C MET A 80 -0.43 -7.36 8.80
N ILE A 81 -0.16 -6.54 9.80
CA ILE A 81 -0.78 -6.70 11.12
C ILE A 81 -1.83 -5.63 11.42
N GLN A 82 -1.75 -4.48 10.75
CA GLN A 82 -2.67 -3.38 11.02
C GLN A 82 -2.67 -2.40 9.85
N VAL A 83 -3.78 -1.71 9.67
CA VAL A 83 -3.90 -0.61 8.70
C VAL A 83 -4.45 0.62 9.40
N GLN A 84 -4.19 1.77 8.82
CA GLN A 84 -4.74 3.03 9.30
C GLN A 84 -5.11 3.91 8.12
N ASP A 85 -6.30 4.48 8.17
CA ASP A 85 -6.82 5.42 7.17
C ASP A 85 -7.06 4.81 5.78
N ILE A 86 -7.25 3.51 5.71
CA ILE A 86 -7.70 2.83 4.49
C ILE A 86 -8.60 1.67 4.89
N PRO A 87 -9.71 1.45 4.17
CA PRO A 87 -10.53 0.28 4.44
C PRO A 87 -9.88 -0.99 3.92
N VAL A 88 -10.18 -2.08 4.61
CA VAL A 88 -9.74 -3.42 4.21
C VAL A 88 -10.83 -4.03 3.34
N SER A 89 -10.44 -4.68 2.25
CA SER A 89 -11.38 -5.36 1.37
C SER A 89 -12.30 -6.30 2.17
N PRO A 90 -13.61 -6.34 1.91
CA PRO A 90 -14.34 -5.77 0.77
C PRO A 90 -14.79 -4.32 0.93
N GLN A 91 -14.51 -3.70 2.06
CA GLN A 91 -14.85 -2.30 2.28
C GLN A 91 -14.09 -1.41 1.29
N LYS A 92 -14.68 -0.30 0.89
CA LYS A 92 -14.10 0.60 -0.12
C LYS A 92 -14.18 2.04 0.34
N HIS A 93 -13.15 2.80 0.01
CA HIS A 93 -13.17 4.25 0.14
C HIS A 93 -13.41 4.83 -1.26
N TYR A 94 -14.54 5.49 -1.45
CA TYR A 94 -14.89 6.11 -2.72
C TYR A 94 -14.39 7.54 -2.76
N PHE A 95 -13.74 7.90 -3.85
CA PHE A 95 -13.33 9.27 -4.07
C PHE A 95 -14.50 10.10 -4.58
N SER A 96 -14.48 11.38 -4.28
CA SER A 96 -15.52 12.31 -4.75
C SER A 96 -15.14 12.97 -6.05
N LYS A 97 -13.86 12.95 -6.39
CA LYS A 97 -13.32 13.58 -7.60
C LYS A 97 -12.01 12.93 -8.00
N VAL A 98 -11.59 13.19 -9.24
CA VAL A 98 -10.27 12.80 -9.71
C VAL A 98 -9.21 13.66 -9.03
N LYS A 99 -7.97 13.13 -8.94
CA LYS A 99 -6.84 13.83 -8.31
C LYS A 99 -7.05 14.13 -6.83
N GLU A 100 -7.95 13.42 -6.21
CA GLU A 100 -8.11 13.50 -4.76
C GLU A 100 -7.01 12.70 -4.08
N LYS A 101 -6.39 13.30 -3.08
CA LYS A 101 -5.26 12.69 -2.37
C LYS A 101 -5.74 11.83 -1.23
N LYS A 102 -5.07 10.71 -1.03
CA LYS A 102 -5.35 9.79 0.06
C LYS A 102 -4.02 9.32 0.63
N THR A 103 -3.84 9.50 1.92
CA THR A 103 -2.71 8.93 2.64
C THR A 103 -3.22 7.85 3.58
N PHE A 104 -2.43 6.80 3.74
CA PHE A 104 -2.76 5.72 4.65
C PHE A 104 -1.49 5.03 5.08
N THR A 105 -1.59 4.20 6.10
CA THR A 105 -0.41 3.55 6.69
C THR A 105 -0.67 2.08 6.88
N LEU A 106 0.33 1.29 6.55
CA LEU A 106 0.33 -0.16 6.73
C LEU A 106 1.40 -0.53 7.74
N PHE A 107 1.07 -1.46 8.63
CA PHE A 107 1.96 -1.92 9.67
C PHE A 107 2.24 -3.41 9.47
N PHE A 108 3.50 -3.76 9.57
CA PHE A 108 3.98 -5.14 9.45
C PHE A 108 4.87 -5.47 10.64
N PRO A 109 5.13 -6.74 10.90
CA PRO A 109 6.11 -7.10 11.92
C PRO A 109 7.47 -6.47 11.64
N LEU A 110 8.28 -6.35 12.68
CA LEU A 110 9.63 -5.81 12.55
C LEU A 110 10.42 -6.66 11.55
N LEU A 111 11.13 -6.00 10.65
CA LEU A 111 11.97 -6.70 9.68
C LEU A 111 13.05 -7.49 10.40
N PRO A 112 13.25 -8.77 10.06
CA PRO A 112 14.43 -9.49 10.54
C PRO A 112 15.71 -8.74 10.15
N LYS A 113 16.72 -8.83 11.01
CA LYS A 113 17.97 -8.08 10.81
C LYS A 113 18.67 -8.43 9.50
N SER A 114 18.47 -9.63 9.00
CA SER A 114 19.08 -10.09 7.77
C SER A 114 18.44 -9.56 6.49
N TRP A 115 17.26 -8.95 6.60
CA TRP A 115 16.57 -8.42 5.42
C TRP A 115 17.16 -7.08 5.02
N GLN A 116 17.85 -7.05 3.89
CA GLN A 116 18.42 -5.80 3.35
C GLN A 116 17.49 -5.15 2.35
N THR A 117 16.76 -5.95 1.58
CA THR A 117 15.74 -5.50 0.65
C THR A 117 14.50 -6.36 0.82
N PHE A 118 13.37 -5.79 0.48
CA PHE A 118 12.11 -6.51 0.53
C PHE A 118 11.12 -5.92 -0.46
N SER A 119 10.01 -6.61 -0.65
CA SER A 119 8.92 -6.15 -1.51
C SER A 119 7.63 -6.15 -0.72
N MET A 120 6.71 -5.25 -1.07
CA MET A 120 5.35 -5.27 -0.54
C MET A 120 4.44 -5.86 -1.60
N ILE A 121 3.69 -6.87 -1.22
CA ILE A 121 2.84 -7.60 -2.15
C ILE A 121 1.42 -7.63 -1.64
N GLU A 122 0.50 -7.22 -2.50
CA GLU A 122 -0.92 -7.37 -2.25
C GLU A 122 -1.42 -8.54 -3.08
N LEU A 123 -1.67 -9.66 -2.41
CA LEU A 123 -2.17 -10.85 -3.08
C LEU A 123 -3.68 -10.76 -3.21
N ILE A 124 -4.17 -10.90 -4.42
CA ILE A 124 -5.58 -10.85 -4.72
C ILE A 124 -5.94 -12.01 -5.65
N ASN A 125 -7.23 -12.28 -5.79
CA ASN A 125 -7.73 -13.33 -6.69
C ASN A 125 -7.57 -12.90 -8.15
N SER A 126 -6.33 -12.81 -8.58
CA SER A 126 -6.00 -12.39 -9.93
C SER A 126 -4.64 -12.93 -10.29
N THR A 127 -4.40 -12.98 -11.58
CA THR A 127 -3.13 -13.43 -12.11
C THR A 127 -2.00 -12.43 -11.90
N ASP A 128 -2.35 -11.17 -11.62
CA ASP A 128 -1.37 -10.10 -11.51
C ASP A 128 -1.38 -9.49 -10.11
N PRO A 129 -0.57 -9.99 -9.19
CA PRO A 129 -0.46 -9.39 -7.87
C PRO A 129 0.14 -7.99 -7.97
N ILE A 130 -0.29 -7.11 -7.10
CA ILE A 130 0.24 -5.76 -7.01
C ILE A 130 1.48 -5.78 -6.12
N MET A 131 2.56 -5.17 -6.60
CA MET A 131 3.82 -5.24 -5.89
C MET A 131 4.55 -3.92 -5.90
N VAL A 132 5.20 -3.61 -4.78
CA VAL A 132 6.22 -2.57 -4.69
C VAL A 132 7.54 -3.28 -4.47
N HIS A 133 8.41 -3.21 -5.46
CA HIS A 133 9.65 -3.99 -5.47
C HIS A 133 10.82 -3.25 -4.85
N ASP A 134 11.75 -4.03 -4.32
CA ASP A 134 13.11 -3.57 -4.01
C ASP A 134 13.16 -2.38 -3.07
N ILE A 135 12.40 -2.48 -2.01
CA ILE A 135 12.43 -1.51 -0.92
C ILE A 135 13.71 -1.78 -0.13
N LYS A 136 14.57 -0.79 -0.05
CA LYS A 136 15.82 -0.94 0.70
C LYS A 136 15.58 -0.65 2.18
N ARG A 137 16.14 -1.52 3.02
CA ARG A 137 16.09 -1.32 4.46
C ARG A 137 16.74 0.00 4.84
N ASN A 138 16.10 0.73 5.72
CA ASN A 138 16.66 1.93 6.34
C ASN A 138 16.79 1.71 7.84
N SER A 139 17.38 2.66 8.53
CA SER A 139 17.62 2.57 9.96
C SER A 139 16.39 2.89 10.82
N SER A 140 15.40 3.53 10.24
CA SER A 140 14.23 4.00 11.00
C SER A 140 13.12 2.96 11.09
N GLY A 141 13.05 2.02 10.15
CA GLY A 141 11.91 1.11 10.05
C GLY A 141 10.64 1.75 9.50
N VAL A 142 10.73 2.99 9.03
CA VAL A 142 9.63 3.74 8.47
C VAL A 142 9.91 4.03 7.00
N TYR A 143 8.94 3.72 6.15
CA TYR A 143 9.08 3.81 4.70
C TYR A 143 7.94 4.61 4.11
N HIS A 144 8.17 5.21 2.96
CA HIS A 144 7.17 5.99 2.25
C HIS A 144 7.05 5.47 0.83
N ALA A 145 5.82 5.23 0.40
CA ALA A 145 5.53 4.73 -0.94
C ALA A 145 4.48 5.61 -1.60
N LYS A 146 4.77 6.01 -2.82
CA LYS A 146 3.77 6.67 -3.65
C LYS A 146 3.14 5.61 -4.55
N ILE A 147 1.82 5.54 -4.52
CA ILE A 147 1.05 4.59 -5.32
C ILE A 147 0.45 5.37 -6.50
N TYR A 148 0.59 4.81 -7.67
CA TYR A 148 0.03 5.46 -8.87
C TYR A 148 -1.15 4.71 -9.41
#